data_c7fa5703818832f34b9d2b60de3cfa3e
#
_entry.id   c7fa5703818832f34b9d2b60de3cfa3e
#
_cell.length_a   1.000
_cell.length_b   1.000
_cell.length_c   1.000
_cell.angle_alpha   90.00
_cell.angle_beta   90.00
_cell.angle_gamma   90.00
#
_symmetry.space_group_name_H-M   'P 1'
#
loop_
_entity.id
_entity.type
_entity.pdbx_description
1 polymer ?
#
loop_
_entity_poly.entity_id
_entity_poly.type
_entity_poly.pdbx_seq_one_letter_code
_entity_poly.pdbx_strand_id
1 'polypeptide(L)'
;LYVCGTEPGIRAGPLQLAHGACVVLAESGMDEGQLNDAGVRNIRALFSLLQQHTLPYVFPFSELDIPTDLVIIVVSQSKSLLPVDAHIHARPHHAPQMKVSSSMLHTFRLFLTNIRQKTLSIPVDVSDHIQDDFVKMRRSGAHRFDQDDLQRCLHVSRLLSLSHGLERLTTDMWSQAKVLDATRAERVALP
;
A
#
# COMPACT_ATOMS: atom_id res chain seq x y z
N LEU A 1 -8.80 6.98 -16.69
CA LEU A 1 -8.97 6.17 -15.48
C LEU A 1 -10.36 6.36 -14.81
N TYR A 2 -11.30 6.97 -15.49
CA TYR A 2 -12.68 7.14 -15.05
C TYR A 2 -13.65 6.71 -16.17
N VAL A 3 -14.86 6.32 -15.79
CA VAL A 3 -15.90 5.98 -16.77
C VAL A 3 -16.57 7.26 -17.23
N CYS A 4 -16.51 7.53 -18.54
CA CYS A 4 -17.27 8.60 -19.15
C CYS A 4 -18.39 7.97 -19.99
N GLY A 5 -19.64 8.17 -19.57
CA GLY A 5 -20.81 7.66 -20.31
C GLY A 5 -21.21 8.63 -21.41
N THR A 6 -20.63 8.50 -22.61
CA THR A 6 -21.02 9.27 -23.80
C THR A 6 -21.81 8.45 -24.81
N GLU A 7 -21.92 7.14 -24.63
CA GLU A 7 -22.68 6.21 -25.48
C GLU A 7 -23.72 5.43 -24.67
N PRO A 8 -24.75 4.85 -25.31
CA PRO A 8 -25.72 4.00 -24.60
C PRO A 8 -25.04 2.74 -24.07
N GLY A 9 -24.51 2.83 -22.87
CA GLY A 9 -23.85 1.73 -22.15
C GLY A 9 -22.75 2.23 -21.23
N ILE A 10 -22.61 1.60 -20.08
CA ILE A 10 -21.53 1.85 -19.13
C ILE A 10 -20.31 1.04 -19.58
N ARG A 11 -19.21 1.72 -19.88
CA ARG A 11 -17.93 1.06 -20.17
C ARG A 11 -17.07 1.01 -18.92
N ALA A 12 -16.56 -0.19 -18.58
CA ALA A 12 -15.61 -0.35 -17.49
C ALA A 12 -14.28 0.35 -17.82
N GLY A 13 -13.78 1.13 -16.86
CA GLY A 13 -12.44 1.71 -16.92
C GLY A 13 -11.36 0.70 -16.51
N PRO A 14 -10.07 0.96 -16.82
CA PRO A 14 -8.98 0.03 -16.53
C PRO A 14 -8.74 -0.22 -15.04
N LEU A 15 -9.22 0.64 -14.14
CA LEU A 15 -9.14 0.48 -12.69
C LEU A 15 -10.39 -0.16 -12.07
N GLN A 16 -11.41 -0.46 -12.87
CA GLN A 16 -12.60 -1.18 -12.42
C GLN A 16 -12.31 -2.68 -12.40
N LEU A 17 -11.58 -3.11 -11.39
CA LEU A 17 -11.12 -4.48 -11.23
C LEU A 17 -11.83 -5.14 -10.05
N ALA A 18 -11.73 -6.45 -9.97
CA ALA A 18 -12.27 -7.22 -8.84
C ALA A 18 -11.56 -6.84 -7.53
N HIS A 19 -12.29 -6.98 -6.41
CA HIS A 19 -11.73 -6.78 -5.08
C HIS A 19 -10.45 -7.61 -4.86
N GLY A 20 -9.44 -6.99 -4.27
CA GLY A 20 -8.15 -7.61 -4.00
C GLY A 20 -7.27 -7.81 -5.24
N ALA A 21 -7.64 -7.24 -6.40
CA ALA A 21 -6.76 -7.23 -7.56
C ALA A 21 -5.51 -6.38 -7.29
N CYS A 22 -4.37 -6.79 -7.86
CA CYS A 22 -3.12 -6.06 -7.75
C CYS A 22 -2.87 -5.26 -9.04
N VAL A 23 -2.61 -3.97 -8.88
CA VAL A 23 -2.27 -3.04 -9.97
C VAL A 23 -0.84 -2.58 -9.79
N VAL A 24 -0.03 -2.70 -10.83
CA VAL A 24 1.33 -2.17 -10.86
C VAL A 24 1.33 -0.92 -11.72
N LEU A 25 1.68 0.22 -11.11
CA LEU A 25 1.82 1.52 -11.79
C LEU A 25 3.30 1.79 -12.01
N ALA A 26 3.73 1.82 -13.27
CA ALA A 26 5.10 2.15 -13.64
C ALA A 26 5.20 3.63 -14.03
N GLU A 27 5.88 4.43 -13.21
CA GLU A 27 6.13 5.86 -13.47
C GLU A 27 7.35 6.08 -14.38
N SER A 28 8.15 5.04 -14.66
CA SER A 28 9.38 5.14 -15.45
C SER A 28 9.20 5.57 -16.91
N GLY A 29 7.97 5.55 -17.41
CA GLY A 29 7.63 6.02 -18.76
C GLY A 29 7.02 7.43 -18.81
N MET A 30 7.07 8.18 -17.71
CA MET A 30 6.57 9.56 -17.67
C MET A 30 7.71 10.52 -17.99
N ASP A 31 7.53 11.30 -19.06
CA ASP A 31 8.44 12.38 -19.42
C ASP A 31 8.16 13.63 -18.58
N GLU A 32 9.19 14.47 -18.40
CA GLU A 32 9.03 15.78 -17.79
C GLU A 32 8.13 16.65 -18.67
N GLY A 33 7.15 17.32 -18.06
CA GLY A 33 6.22 18.17 -18.79
C GLY A 33 5.05 18.65 -17.97
N GLN A 34 4.18 19.41 -18.63
CA GLN A 34 2.95 19.92 -18.03
C GLN A 34 1.80 18.97 -18.34
N LEU A 35 1.05 18.59 -17.30
CA LEU A 35 -0.13 17.76 -17.46
C LEU A 35 -1.25 18.54 -18.16
N ASN A 36 -1.89 17.89 -19.12
CA ASN A 36 -3.14 18.38 -19.68
C ASN A 36 -4.33 18.08 -18.75
N ASP A 37 -5.52 18.60 -19.06
CA ASP A 37 -6.72 18.42 -18.22
C ASP A 37 -7.07 16.94 -17.99
N ALA A 38 -6.85 16.08 -18.96
CA ALA A 38 -7.08 14.64 -18.83
C ALA A 38 -6.07 14.02 -17.85
N GLY A 39 -4.80 14.42 -17.94
CA GLY A 39 -3.74 13.99 -17.02
C GLY A 39 -4.03 14.41 -15.58
N VAL A 40 -4.48 15.66 -15.38
CA VAL A 40 -4.87 16.16 -14.04
C VAL A 40 -6.02 15.35 -13.47
N ARG A 41 -7.07 15.06 -14.26
CA ARG A 41 -8.19 14.22 -13.82
C ARG A 41 -7.74 12.79 -13.47
N ASN A 42 -6.87 12.21 -14.28
CA ASN A 42 -6.36 10.86 -14.05
C ASN A 42 -5.52 10.79 -12.78
N ILE A 43 -4.64 11.75 -12.54
CA ILE A 43 -3.86 11.85 -11.30
C ILE A 43 -4.78 12.00 -10.09
N ARG A 44 -5.79 12.87 -10.17
CA ARG A 44 -6.78 13.04 -9.09
C ARG A 44 -7.52 11.74 -8.77
N ALA A 45 -7.94 10.99 -9.79
CA ALA A 45 -8.56 9.68 -9.59
C ALA A 45 -7.62 8.67 -8.91
N LEU A 46 -6.33 8.69 -9.25
CA LEU A 46 -5.32 7.86 -8.58
C LEU A 46 -5.10 8.29 -7.12
N PHE A 47 -5.10 9.59 -6.83
CA PHE A 47 -5.02 10.09 -5.46
C PHE A 47 -6.23 9.63 -4.62
N SER A 48 -7.45 9.77 -5.16
CA SER A 48 -8.67 9.30 -4.49
C SER A 48 -8.60 7.79 -4.22
N LEU A 49 -8.14 7.03 -5.19
CA LEU A 49 -7.97 5.58 -5.04
C LEU A 49 -6.94 5.20 -3.97
N LEU A 50 -5.80 5.90 -3.90
CA LEU A 50 -4.73 5.61 -2.95
C LEU A 50 -5.06 6.08 -1.52
N GLN A 51 -5.71 7.23 -1.36
CA GLN A 51 -5.97 7.82 -0.04
C GLN A 51 -7.33 7.44 0.54
N GLN A 52 -8.35 7.33 -0.32
CA GLN A 52 -9.74 7.16 0.11
C GLN A 52 -10.28 5.77 -0.23
N HIS A 53 -9.53 4.97 -1.00
CA HIS A 53 -10.01 3.68 -1.52
C HIS A 53 -11.32 3.80 -2.29
N THR A 54 -11.47 4.91 -3.02
CA THR A 54 -12.63 5.18 -3.87
C THR A 54 -12.21 5.46 -5.30
N LEU A 55 -13.05 5.08 -6.25
CA LEU A 55 -12.84 5.36 -7.65
C LEU A 55 -14.01 6.23 -8.17
N PRO A 56 -13.73 7.44 -8.68
CA PRO A 56 -14.77 8.31 -9.19
C PRO A 56 -15.33 7.81 -10.54
N TYR A 57 -16.64 7.69 -10.62
CA TYR A 57 -17.40 7.40 -11.82
C TYR A 57 -18.01 8.70 -12.32
N VAL A 58 -17.51 9.19 -13.42
CA VAL A 58 -17.93 10.47 -13.97
C VAL A 58 -18.97 10.23 -15.07
N PHE A 59 -20.18 10.75 -14.87
CA PHE A 59 -21.27 10.78 -15.81
C PHE A 59 -21.45 12.21 -16.34
N PRO A 60 -22.20 12.44 -17.44
CA PRO A 60 -22.39 13.78 -18.00
C PRO A 60 -22.97 14.83 -17.02
N PHE A 61 -23.75 14.39 -16.03
CA PHE A 61 -24.44 15.26 -15.07
C PHE A 61 -24.23 14.89 -13.60
N SER A 62 -23.41 13.87 -13.31
CA SER A 62 -23.19 13.41 -11.93
C SER A 62 -21.83 12.71 -11.80
N GLU A 63 -21.31 12.73 -10.60
CA GLU A 63 -20.13 11.97 -10.22
C GLU A 63 -20.48 11.10 -9.01
N LEU A 64 -20.04 9.85 -9.02
CA LEU A 64 -20.29 8.89 -7.95
C LEU A 64 -18.98 8.22 -7.54
N ASP A 65 -18.61 8.37 -6.28
CA ASP A 65 -17.46 7.66 -5.73
C ASP A 65 -17.85 6.24 -5.31
N ILE A 66 -17.17 5.25 -5.89
CA ILE A 66 -17.41 3.83 -5.60
C ILE A 66 -16.25 3.28 -4.79
N PRO A 67 -16.51 2.68 -3.61
CA PRO A 67 -15.48 2.03 -2.81
C PRO A 67 -14.80 0.91 -3.60
N THR A 68 -13.46 0.88 -3.55
CA THR A 68 -12.64 -0.04 -4.33
C THR A 68 -11.52 -0.59 -3.46
N ASP A 69 -11.38 -1.92 -3.41
CA ASP A 69 -10.31 -2.61 -2.69
C ASP A 69 -9.28 -3.14 -3.71
N LEU A 70 -8.26 -2.32 -3.99
CA LEU A 70 -7.15 -2.67 -4.88
C LEU A 70 -5.83 -2.57 -4.13
N VAL A 71 -4.94 -3.54 -4.39
CA VAL A 71 -3.54 -3.47 -3.96
C VAL A 71 -2.76 -2.73 -5.04
N ILE A 72 -2.15 -1.59 -4.69
CA ILE A 72 -1.43 -0.77 -5.66
C ILE A 72 0.05 -0.79 -5.34
N ILE A 73 0.86 -1.14 -6.34
CA ILE A 73 2.32 -1.12 -6.30
C ILE A 73 2.78 -0.06 -7.30
N VAL A 74 3.43 0.99 -6.79
CA VAL A 74 4.02 2.03 -7.62
C VAL A 74 5.51 1.73 -7.81
N VAL A 75 5.97 1.70 -9.05
CA VAL A 75 7.38 1.51 -9.42
C VAL A 75 7.88 2.80 -10.06
N SER A 76 8.85 3.45 -9.41
CA SER A 76 9.44 4.71 -9.86
C SER A 76 10.96 4.66 -9.82
N GLN A 77 11.64 5.38 -10.68
CA GLN A 77 13.10 5.57 -10.65
C GLN A 77 13.53 6.69 -9.72
N SER A 78 12.59 7.58 -9.37
CA SER A 78 12.80 8.72 -8.48
C SER A 78 11.69 8.74 -7.43
N LYS A 79 11.55 9.85 -6.70
CA LYS A 79 10.42 10.04 -5.78
C LYS A 79 9.12 10.01 -6.57
N SER A 80 8.20 9.13 -6.19
CA SER A 80 6.88 9.03 -6.81
C SER A 80 6.08 10.33 -6.67
N LEU A 81 5.29 10.65 -7.68
CA LEU A 81 4.31 11.73 -7.65
C LEU A 81 3.07 11.37 -6.85
N LEU A 82 2.84 10.08 -6.64
CA LEU A 82 1.65 9.55 -5.96
C LEU A 82 1.90 9.39 -4.46
N PRO A 83 0.89 9.63 -3.61
CA PRO A 83 0.97 9.36 -2.18
C PRO A 83 0.99 7.83 -1.97
N VAL A 84 2.01 7.33 -1.30
CA VAL A 84 2.16 5.91 -0.99
C VAL A 84 2.32 5.72 0.51
N ASP A 85 1.73 4.67 1.07
CA ASP A 85 1.80 4.36 2.49
C ASP A 85 3.21 3.97 2.93
N ALA A 86 3.94 3.27 2.06
CA ALA A 86 5.31 2.84 2.33
C ALA A 86 6.19 2.98 1.08
N HIS A 87 7.28 3.71 1.22
CA HIS A 87 8.32 3.83 0.19
C HIS A 87 9.47 2.89 0.54
N ILE A 88 9.84 2.01 -0.39
CA ILE A 88 10.95 1.07 -0.26
C ILE A 88 12.00 1.39 -1.32
N HIS A 89 13.19 1.79 -0.89
CA HIS A 89 14.31 1.99 -1.81
C HIS A 89 14.90 0.63 -2.22
N ALA A 90 14.69 0.25 -3.48
CA ALA A 90 15.24 -0.97 -4.04
C ALA A 90 16.68 -0.72 -4.50
N ARG A 91 17.65 -1.48 -3.97
CA ARG A 91 19.04 -1.43 -4.43
C ARG A 91 19.26 -2.51 -5.47
N PRO A 92 19.92 -2.21 -6.60
CA PRO A 92 20.29 -3.23 -7.56
C PRO A 92 21.24 -4.23 -6.89
N HIS A 93 20.88 -5.48 -6.90
CA HIS A 93 21.71 -6.59 -6.44
C HIS A 93 21.78 -7.64 -7.53
N HIS A 94 22.98 -8.12 -7.83
CA HIS A 94 23.16 -9.24 -8.73
C HIS A 94 22.70 -10.55 -8.06
N ALA A 95 21.39 -10.66 -7.86
CA ALA A 95 20.82 -11.94 -7.43
C ALA A 95 20.65 -12.85 -8.66
N PRO A 96 20.98 -14.14 -8.55
CA PRO A 96 20.67 -15.08 -9.62
C PRO A 96 19.16 -15.05 -9.89
N GLN A 97 18.78 -15.04 -11.18
CA GLN A 97 17.36 -15.10 -11.53
C GLN A 97 16.74 -16.38 -10.95
N MET A 98 15.93 -16.22 -9.93
CA MET A 98 15.23 -17.32 -9.30
C MET A 98 14.09 -17.77 -10.23
N LYS A 99 14.23 -18.99 -10.79
CA LYS A 99 13.16 -19.59 -11.58
C LYS A 99 12.08 -20.09 -10.60
N VAL A 100 10.96 -19.40 -10.56
CA VAL A 100 9.81 -19.80 -9.75
C VAL A 100 9.03 -20.89 -10.50
N SER A 101 8.92 -22.08 -9.91
CA SER A 101 8.15 -23.19 -10.50
C SER A 101 6.64 -22.94 -10.39
N SER A 102 5.84 -23.60 -11.25
CA SER A 102 4.39 -23.51 -11.19
C SER A 102 3.83 -24.00 -9.85
N SER A 103 4.46 -24.98 -9.22
CA SER A 103 4.07 -25.47 -7.89
C SER A 103 4.31 -24.42 -6.81
N MET A 104 5.44 -23.71 -6.84
CA MET A 104 5.71 -22.59 -5.92
C MET A 104 4.69 -21.46 -6.10
N LEU A 105 4.36 -21.10 -7.34
CA LEU A 105 3.33 -20.09 -7.60
C LEU A 105 1.96 -20.51 -7.04
N HIS A 106 1.60 -21.78 -7.17
CA HIS A 106 0.37 -22.30 -6.58
C HIS A 106 0.38 -22.20 -5.06
N THR A 107 1.49 -22.57 -4.41
CA THR A 107 1.67 -22.45 -2.96
C THR A 107 1.54 -20.99 -2.50
N PHE A 108 2.18 -20.04 -3.20
CA PHE A 108 2.07 -18.62 -2.88
C PHE A 108 0.64 -18.10 -3.02
N ARG A 109 -0.09 -18.51 -4.06
CA ARG A 109 -1.50 -18.12 -4.24
C ARG A 109 -2.37 -18.65 -3.11
N LEU A 110 -2.22 -19.92 -2.73
CA LEU A 110 -2.94 -20.51 -1.60
C LEU A 110 -2.63 -19.78 -0.29
N PHE A 111 -1.35 -19.50 -0.04
CA PHE A 111 -0.91 -18.75 1.15
C PHE A 111 -1.56 -17.36 1.21
N LEU A 112 -1.50 -16.58 0.13
CA LEU A 112 -2.09 -15.25 0.07
C LEU A 112 -3.63 -15.29 0.22
N THR A 113 -4.28 -16.28 -0.39
CA THR A 113 -5.75 -16.46 -0.27
C THR A 113 -6.14 -16.76 1.17
N ASN A 114 -5.41 -17.66 1.84
CA ASN A 114 -5.66 -18.01 3.23
C ASN A 114 -5.45 -16.83 4.18
N ILE A 115 -4.37 -16.07 3.99
CA ILE A 115 -4.07 -14.90 4.83
C ILE A 115 -5.14 -13.81 4.69
N ARG A 116 -5.63 -13.57 3.47
CA ARG A 116 -6.68 -12.56 3.22
C ARG A 116 -8.00 -12.86 3.93
N GLN A 117 -8.28 -14.11 4.24
CA GLN A 117 -9.50 -14.53 4.94
C GLN A 117 -9.35 -14.49 6.47
N LYS A 118 -8.11 -14.36 6.97
CA LYS A 118 -7.87 -14.32 8.42
C LYS A 118 -8.15 -12.95 9.00
N THR A 119 -8.82 -12.93 10.12
CA THR A 119 -8.97 -11.74 10.97
C THR A 119 -7.95 -11.78 12.09
N LEU A 120 -7.31 -10.63 12.36
CA LEU A 120 -6.36 -10.49 13.47
C LEU A 120 -6.99 -9.64 14.57
N SER A 121 -6.96 -10.12 15.80
CA SER A 121 -7.34 -9.36 16.98
C SER A 121 -6.13 -8.68 17.62
N ILE A 122 -6.33 -7.50 18.18
CA ILE A 122 -5.32 -6.79 18.97
C ILE A 122 -5.73 -6.89 20.43
N PRO A 123 -5.02 -7.65 21.28
CA PRO A 123 -5.30 -7.73 22.70
C PRO A 123 -5.10 -6.39 23.40
N VAL A 124 -5.82 -6.16 24.49
CA VAL A 124 -5.79 -4.87 25.24
C VAL A 124 -4.39 -4.57 25.77
N ASP A 125 -3.74 -5.58 26.35
CA ASP A 125 -2.37 -5.47 26.88
C ASP A 125 -1.36 -5.07 25.80
N VAL A 126 -1.51 -5.58 24.59
CA VAL A 126 -0.66 -5.21 23.44
C VAL A 126 -0.99 -3.79 22.97
N SER A 127 -2.27 -3.41 22.97
CA SER A 127 -2.69 -2.04 22.63
C SER A 127 -2.10 -1.02 23.60
N ASP A 128 -2.17 -1.30 24.90
CA ASP A 128 -1.61 -0.44 25.95
C ASP A 128 -0.09 -0.33 25.79
N HIS A 129 0.59 -1.45 25.53
CA HIS A 129 2.04 -1.45 25.25
C HIS A 129 2.41 -0.58 24.05
N ILE A 130 1.64 -0.65 22.96
CA ILE A 130 1.86 0.16 21.74
C ILE A 130 1.68 1.64 22.03
N GLN A 131 0.65 2.00 22.82
CA GLN A 131 0.41 3.40 23.20
C GLN A 131 1.56 3.96 24.06
N ASP A 132 2.02 3.21 25.05
CA ASP A 132 3.16 3.59 25.89
C ASP A 132 4.43 3.76 25.07
N ASP A 133 4.67 2.86 24.15
CA ASP A 133 5.83 2.87 23.26
C ASP A 133 5.79 4.09 22.32
N PHE A 134 4.62 4.41 21.77
CA PHE A 134 4.42 5.60 20.95
C PHE A 134 4.72 6.89 21.73
N VAL A 135 4.21 7.00 22.96
CA VAL A 135 4.48 8.16 23.83
C VAL A 135 5.98 8.28 24.13
N LYS A 136 6.65 7.16 24.41
CA LYS A 136 8.11 7.13 24.66
C LYS A 136 8.89 7.59 23.42
N MET A 137 8.56 7.07 22.24
CA MET A 137 9.22 7.44 20.98
C MET A 137 9.04 8.93 20.64
N ARG A 138 7.86 9.49 20.85
CA ARG A 138 7.61 10.94 20.66
C ARG A 138 8.40 11.81 21.63
N ARG A 139 8.63 11.35 22.87
CA ARG A 139 9.39 12.11 23.88
C ARG A 139 10.90 12.03 23.68
N SER A 140 11.41 10.96 23.09
CA SER A 140 12.86 10.76 22.90
C SER A 140 13.50 11.73 21.90
N GLY A 141 12.72 12.38 21.05
CA GLY A 141 13.17 13.44 20.13
C GLY A 141 14.17 13.02 19.05
N ALA A 142 14.64 11.78 19.05
CA ALA A 142 15.68 11.30 18.15
C ALA A 142 15.19 11.12 16.70
N HIS A 143 13.93 10.84 16.52
CA HIS A 143 13.21 10.83 15.24
C HIS A 143 11.77 11.26 15.52
N ARG A 144 11.23 12.15 14.70
CA ARG A 144 9.86 12.62 14.89
C ARG A 144 8.90 11.51 14.44
N PHE A 145 8.69 10.52 15.32
CA PHE A 145 7.74 9.46 15.10
C PHE A 145 6.32 10.03 15.14
N ASP A 146 5.68 10.13 14.00
CA ASP A 146 4.38 10.75 13.84
C ASP A 146 3.23 9.72 13.78
N GLN A 147 2.04 10.18 13.47
CA GLN A 147 0.86 9.33 13.38
C GLN A 147 0.93 8.39 12.17
N ASP A 148 1.51 8.83 11.08
CA ASP A 148 1.65 8.03 9.85
C ASP A 148 2.65 6.89 10.08
N ASP A 149 3.73 7.16 10.82
CA ASP A 149 4.69 6.14 11.23
C ASP A 149 4.04 5.08 12.12
N LEU A 150 3.20 5.52 13.09
CA LEU A 150 2.44 4.61 13.94
C LEU A 150 1.51 3.72 13.13
N GLN A 151 0.72 4.31 12.23
CA GLN A 151 -0.20 3.56 11.38
C GLN A 151 0.56 2.55 10.51
N ARG A 152 1.65 2.97 9.89
CA ARG A 152 2.49 2.09 9.07
C ARG A 152 3.05 0.92 9.88
N CYS A 153 3.61 1.19 11.07
CA CYS A 153 4.11 0.13 11.96
C CYS A 153 3.00 -0.83 12.41
N LEU A 154 1.79 -0.32 12.69
CA LEU A 154 0.62 -1.15 13.00
C LEU A 154 0.23 -2.04 11.83
N HIS A 155 0.17 -1.51 10.61
CA HIS A 155 -0.12 -2.31 9.42
C HIS A 155 0.94 -3.39 9.21
N VAL A 156 2.23 -3.05 9.29
CA VAL A 156 3.32 -4.01 9.14
C VAL A 156 3.26 -5.08 10.21
N SER A 157 3.02 -4.74 11.48
CA SER A 157 2.93 -5.72 12.57
C SER A 157 1.76 -6.68 12.40
N ARG A 158 0.61 -6.18 11.90
CA ARG A 158 -0.55 -7.03 11.55
C ARG A 158 -0.23 -7.99 10.42
N LEU A 159 0.39 -7.50 9.36
CA LEU A 159 0.80 -8.32 8.21
C LEU A 159 1.83 -9.38 8.61
N LEU A 160 2.81 -9.02 9.45
CA LEU A 160 3.77 -9.97 10.01
C LEU A 160 3.07 -11.06 10.82
N SER A 161 2.17 -10.68 11.74
CA SER A 161 1.41 -11.65 12.53
C SER A 161 0.64 -12.63 11.65
N LEU A 162 -0.06 -12.11 10.64
CA LEU A 162 -0.79 -12.94 9.69
C LEU A 162 0.14 -13.85 8.87
N SER A 163 1.32 -13.35 8.47
CA SER A 163 2.30 -14.15 7.72
C SER A 163 2.88 -15.31 8.54
N HIS A 164 2.94 -15.14 9.85
CA HIS A 164 3.30 -16.21 10.80
C HIS A 164 2.10 -17.10 11.20
N GLY A 165 0.93 -16.86 10.61
CA GLY A 165 -0.27 -17.65 10.90
C GLY A 165 -0.94 -17.32 12.22
N LEU A 166 -0.53 -16.23 12.90
CA LEU A 166 -1.09 -15.81 14.18
C LEU A 166 -2.48 -15.21 14.00
N GLU A 167 -3.35 -15.38 14.98
CA GLU A 167 -4.69 -14.78 15.04
C GLU A 167 -4.75 -13.56 15.98
N ARG A 168 -3.65 -13.31 16.70
CA ARG A 168 -3.52 -12.19 17.63
C ARG A 168 -2.18 -11.48 17.42
N LEU A 169 -2.23 -10.15 17.54
CA LEU A 169 -1.01 -9.35 17.56
C LEU A 169 -0.23 -9.61 18.84
N THR A 170 1.10 -9.69 18.75
CA THR A 170 2.01 -9.84 19.89
C THR A 170 2.97 -8.67 19.96
N THR A 171 3.52 -8.39 21.16
CA THR A 171 4.54 -7.35 21.37
C THR A 171 5.82 -7.64 20.60
N ASP A 172 6.13 -8.92 20.33
CA ASP A 172 7.28 -9.33 19.52
C ASP A 172 7.08 -8.91 18.05
N MET A 173 5.90 -9.17 17.46
CA MET A 173 5.58 -8.73 16.10
C MET A 173 5.57 -7.21 15.95
N TRP A 174 5.11 -6.48 16.99
CA TRP A 174 5.24 -5.04 17.05
C TRP A 174 6.70 -4.58 17.03
N SER A 175 7.55 -5.21 17.84
CA SER A 175 8.98 -4.89 17.90
C SER A 175 9.70 -5.19 16.59
N GLN A 176 9.39 -6.31 15.94
CA GLN A 176 9.92 -6.65 14.61
C GLN A 176 9.48 -5.64 13.54
N ALA A 177 8.22 -5.21 13.57
CA ALA A 177 7.72 -4.20 12.63
C ALA A 177 8.46 -2.87 12.76
N LYS A 178 8.77 -2.43 13.98
CA LYS A 178 9.58 -1.21 14.21
C LYS A 178 11.00 -1.35 13.63
N VAL A 179 11.64 -2.49 13.81
CA VAL A 179 12.98 -2.75 13.25
C VAL A 179 12.95 -2.72 11.72
N LEU A 180 11.93 -3.33 11.12
CA LEU A 180 11.76 -3.30 9.66
C LEU A 180 11.52 -1.89 9.14
N ASP A 181 10.67 -1.10 9.81
CA ASP A 181 10.40 0.28 9.39
C ASP A 181 11.62 1.19 9.58
N ALA A 182 12.39 1.03 10.65
CA ALA A 182 13.66 1.73 10.85
C ALA A 182 14.66 1.40 9.73
N THR A 183 14.81 0.13 9.38
CA THR A 183 15.68 -0.30 8.27
C THR A 183 15.23 0.27 6.93
N ARG A 184 13.90 0.35 6.70
CA ARG A 184 13.32 1.02 5.52
C ARG A 184 13.68 2.49 5.49
N ALA A 185 13.49 3.20 6.61
CA ALA A 185 13.77 4.64 6.72
C ALA A 185 15.26 4.94 6.47
N GLU A 186 16.16 4.15 7.02
CA GLU A 186 17.61 4.25 6.76
C GLU A 186 17.93 4.11 5.28
N ARG A 187 17.29 3.17 4.57
CA ARG A 187 17.49 2.98 3.13
C ARG A 187 17.01 4.16 2.29
N VAL A 188 15.89 4.77 2.70
CA VAL A 188 15.31 5.93 2.02
C VAL A 188 16.14 7.19 2.24
N ALA A 189 16.80 7.32 3.40
CA ALA A 189 17.65 8.45 3.73
C ALA A 189 19.02 8.44 3.04
N LEU A 190 19.43 7.30 2.47
CA LEU A 190 20.68 7.18 1.74
C LEU A 190 20.52 7.73 0.31
N PRO A 191 21.44 8.58 -0.16
CA PRO A 191 21.43 9.17 -1.50
C PRO A 191 21.58 8.13 -2.61
#